data_acf202291dc86be09006cf1520297530
#
_entry.id   acf202291dc86be09006cf1520297530
#
_cell.length_a   1.000
_cell.length_b   1.000
_cell.length_c   1.000
_cell.angle_alpha   90.00
_cell.angle_beta   90.00
_cell.angle_gamma   90.00
#
_symmetry.space_group_name_H-M   'P 1'
#
loop_
_entity.id
_entity.type
_entity.pdbx_description
1 polymer ?
#
loop_
_entity_poly.entity_id
_entity_poly.type
_entity_poly.pdbx_seq_one_letter_code
_entity_poly.pdbx_strand_id
1 'polypeptide(L)'
;LVSGRLTNVAGSSDVLRGSIVSYSSEVKFDVLGVSPGPVVNEQVAVEMAVGARRVLGADVGLALTGVAGPADQDGVKPGTLCVGLALPDGSTTSRTFHLPGVRDQMRQLSVISALDYLRRAIAEK
;
A
#
# COMPACT_ATOMS: atom_id res chain seq x y z
N LEU A 1 -1.71 9.91 -0.83
CA LEU A 1 -3.02 10.03 -0.13
C LEU A 1 -2.95 9.45 1.29
N VAL A 2 -2.37 8.25 1.45
CA VAL A 2 -2.29 7.63 2.78
C VAL A 2 -1.48 8.51 3.74
N SER A 3 -0.29 8.92 3.34
CA SER A 3 0.54 9.79 4.19
C SER A 3 -0.12 11.14 4.45
N GLY A 4 -0.79 11.70 3.46
CA GLY A 4 -1.55 12.94 3.63
C GLY A 4 -2.66 12.81 4.68
N ARG A 5 -3.36 11.68 4.69
CA ARG A 5 -4.38 11.39 5.70
C ARG A 5 -3.76 11.26 7.11
N LEU A 6 -2.64 10.57 7.22
CA LEU A 6 -1.96 10.37 8.49
C LEU A 6 -1.40 11.67 9.06
N THR A 7 -0.87 12.54 8.22
CA THR A 7 -0.31 13.82 8.68
C THR A 7 -1.36 14.82 9.16
N ASN A 8 -2.64 14.55 8.94
CA ASN A 8 -3.72 15.37 9.48
C ASN A 8 -3.91 15.19 10.99
N VAL A 9 -3.29 14.16 11.58
CA VAL A 9 -3.43 13.86 13.01
C VAL A 9 -2.26 14.52 13.77
N ALA A 10 -2.57 15.24 14.84
CA ALA A 10 -1.54 15.84 15.69
C ALA A 10 -0.67 14.74 16.30
N GLY A 11 0.65 14.93 16.31
CA GLY A 11 1.59 13.95 16.82
C GLY A 11 2.04 12.90 15.79
N SER A 12 1.53 12.97 14.57
CA SER A 12 1.89 12.00 13.51
C SER A 12 3.39 12.01 13.21
N SER A 13 4.07 13.13 13.39
CA SER A 13 5.51 13.23 13.15
C SER A 13 6.34 12.33 14.06
N ASP A 14 5.80 11.89 15.19
CA ASP A 14 6.49 10.97 16.09
C ASP A 14 6.48 9.53 15.57
N VAL A 15 5.54 9.19 14.69
CA VAL A 15 5.33 7.80 14.25
C VAL A 15 5.47 7.62 12.74
N LEU A 16 5.14 8.63 11.94
CA LEU A 16 5.24 8.53 10.49
C LEU A 16 6.65 8.88 10.02
N ARG A 17 7.36 7.87 9.48
CA ARG A 17 8.72 8.05 8.97
C ARG A 17 8.75 8.71 7.60
N GLY A 18 7.78 8.40 6.76
CA GLY A 18 7.73 8.92 5.41
C GLY A 18 6.88 8.05 4.51
N SER A 19 6.89 8.36 3.22
CA SER A 19 6.21 7.54 2.22
C SER A 19 6.95 7.61 0.90
N ILE A 20 6.67 6.61 0.04
CA ILE A 20 7.24 6.51 -1.28
C ILE A 20 6.09 6.43 -2.27
N VAL A 21 6.06 7.35 -3.22
CA VAL A 21 5.08 7.33 -4.31
C VAL A 21 5.72 6.62 -5.49
N SER A 22 5.37 5.34 -5.67
CA SER A 22 5.93 4.50 -6.73
C SER A 22 4.99 4.48 -7.93
N TYR A 23 4.85 5.62 -8.58
CA TYR A 23 3.91 5.76 -9.69
C TYR A 23 4.31 4.90 -10.89
N SER A 24 5.60 4.88 -11.25
CA SER A 24 6.09 4.00 -12.30
C SER A 24 6.51 2.65 -11.72
N SER A 25 6.38 1.59 -12.53
CA SER A 25 6.81 0.26 -12.12
C SER A 25 8.31 0.18 -11.83
N GLU A 26 9.10 0.97 -12.54
CA GLU A 26 10.56 1.01 -12.30
C GLU A 26 10.92 1.45 -10.89
N VAL A 27 10.16 2.39 -10.31
CA VAL A 27 10.36 2.80 -8.92
C VAL A 27 10.07 1.65 -7.96
N LYS A 28 9.04 0.86 -8.26
CA LYS A 28 8.75 -0.34 -7.46
C LYS A 28 9.93 -1.31 -7.49
N PHE A 29 10.51 -1.53 -8.67
CA PHE A 29 11.63 -2.46 -8.82
C PHE A 29 12.91 -1.92 -8.19
N ASP A 30 13.28 -0.68 -8.51
CA ASP A 30 14.59 -0.12 -8.17
C ASP A 30 14.66 0.36 -6.71
N VAL A 31 13.62 0.99 -6.20
CA VAL A 31 13.60 1.58 -4.86
C VAL A 31 13.07 0.59 -3.83
N LEU A 32 11.96 -0.08 -4.14
CA LEU A 32 11.27 -0.95 -3.19
C LEU A 32 11.70 -2.41 -3.27
N GLY A 33 12.48 -2.78 -4.28
CA GLY A 33 12.98 -4.15 -4.41
C GLY A 33 11.92 -5.16 -4.86
N VAL A 34 10.91 -4.68 -5.57
CA VAL A 34 9.86 -5.55 -6.11
C VAL A 34 10.41 -6.34 -7.30
N SER A 35 10.03 -7.61 -7.39
CA SER A 35 10.42 -8.47 -8.52
C SER A 35 9.78 -7.96 -9.82
N PRO A 36 10.51 -7.95 -10.96
CA PRO A 36 9.95 -7.54 -12.24
C PRO A 36 8.75 -8.40 -12.66
N GLY A 37 7.77 -7.77 -13.30
CA GLY A 37 6.57 -8.45 -13.77
C GLY A 37 5.30 -7.65 -13.47
N PRO A 38 4.13 -8.30 -13.51
CA PRO A 38 2.87 -7.65 -13.14
C PRO A 38 2.93 -7.08 -11.73
N VAL A 39 2.37 -5.87 -11.54
CA VAL A 39 2.56 -5.12 -10.30
C VAL A 39 1.29 -5.00 -9.45
N VAL A 40 0.15 -5.52 -9.90
CA VAL A 40 -1.10 -5.47 -9.12
C VAL A 40 -1.46 -6.88 -8.67
N ASN A 41 -0.85 -7.30 -7.57
CA ASN A 41 -1.15 -8.55 -6.88
C ASN A 41 -0.68 -8.48 -5.43
N GLU A 42 -1.07 -9.44 -4.62
CA GLU A 42 -0.75 -9.44 -3.19
C GLU A 42 0.74 -9.64 -2.92
N GLN A 43 1.42 -10.45 -3.72
CA GLN A 43 2.87 -10.66 -3.56
C GLN A 43 3.64 -9.36 -3.76
N VAL A 44 3.29 -8.59 -4.79
CA VAL A 44 3.91 -7.28 -5.04
C VAL A 44 3.60 -6.32 -3.89
N ALA A 45 2.37 -6.30 -3.39
CA ALA A 45 2.00 -5.45 -2.27
C ALA A 45 2.86 -5.77 -1.03
N VAL A 46 3.09 -7.04 -0.74
CA VAL A 46 3.97 -7.47 0.35
C VAL A 46 5.41 -7.01 0.10
N GLU A 47 5.94 -7.20 -1.10
CA GLU A 47 7.30 -6.79 -1.44
C GLU A 47 7.46 -5.27 -1.32
N MET A 48 6.45 -4.51 -1.73
CA MET A 48 6.44 -3.06 -1.57
C MET A 48 6.47 -2.65 -0.10
N ALA A 49 5.67 -3.31 0.73
CA ALA A 49 5.62 -3.01 2.17
C ALA A 49 6.96 -3.30 2.85
N VAL A 50 7.57 -4.43 2.54
CA VAL A 50 8.90 -4.79 3.04
C VAL A 50 9.95 -3.78 2.56
N GLY A 51 9.89 -3.39 1.30
CA GLY A 51 10.81 -2.41 0.72
C GLY A 51 10.67 -1.04 1.36
N ALA A 52 9.45 -0.57 1.57
CA ALA A 52 9.20 0.73 2.21
C ALA A 52 9.74 0.73 3.65
N ARG A 53 9.47 -0.33 4.40
CA ARG A 53 9.99 -0.49 5.76
C ARG A 53 11.51 -0.41 5.80
N ARG A 54 12.18 -1.08 4.86
CA ARG A 54 13.65 -1.08 4.75
C ARG A 54 14.19 0.30 4.38
N VAL A 55 13.65 0.91 3.33
CA VAL A 55 14.15 2.18 2.81
C VAL A 55 13.96 3.31 3.81
N LEU A 56 12.83 3.34 4.51
CA LEU A 56 12.49 4.39 5.47
C LEU A 56 12.94 4.08 6.90
N GLY A 57 13.50 2.90 7.14
CA GLY A 57 13.94 2.52 8.48
C GLY A 57 12.80 2.45 9.49
N ALA A 58 11.64 1.99 9.06
CA ALA A 58 10.44 1.96 9.89
C ALA A 58 10.21 0.58 10.50
N ASP A 59 9.38 0.50 11.53
CA ASP A 59 8.98 -0.74 12.16
C ASP A 59 7.83 -1.42 11.40
N VAL A 60 6.99 -0.63 10.74
CA VAL A 60 5.83 -1.10 9.99
C VAL A 60 5.87 -0.52 8.58
N GLY A 61 5.64 -1.36 7.59
CA GLY A 61 5.46 -0.95 6.20
C GLY A 61 4.04 -1.24 5.74
N LEU A 62 3.43 -0.27 5.07
CA LEU A 62 2.10 -0.40 4.46
C LEU A 62 2.23 -0.05 2.99
N ALA A 63 1.69 -0.88 2.12
CA ALA A 63 1.76 -0.65 0.68
C ALA A 63 0.43 -0.91 0.00
N LEU A 64 0.17 -0.12 -1.03
CA LEU A 64 -1.02 -0.22 -1.87
C LEU A 64 -0.61 -0.31 -3.33
N THR A 65 -1.17 -1.26 -4.04
CA THR A 65 -1.06 -1.34 -5.51
C THR A 65 -2.43 -1.68 -6.07
N GLY A 66 -2.89 -0.93 -7.05
CA GLY A 66 -4.25 -1.09 -7.53
C GLY A 66 -4.47 -0.54 -8.92
N VAL A 67 -5.67 -0.81 -9.45
CA VAL A 67 -6.12 -0.33 -10.75
C VAL A 67 -7.29 0.61 -10.54
N ALA A 68 -7.05 1.90 -10.75
CA ALA A 68 -8.11 2.91 -10.61
C ALA A 68 -9.01 2.99 -11.84
N GLY A 69 -8.55 2.51 -12.98
CA GLY A 69 -9.30 2.51 -14.24
C GLY A 69 -9.21 3.82 -15.00
N PRO A 70 -10.00 3.96 -16.07
CA PRO A 70 -11.05 3.02 -16.51
C PRO A 70 -10.55 1.74 -17.18
N ALA A 71 -9.29 1.68 -17.63
CA ALA A 71 -8.76 0.49 -18.32
C ALA A 71 -8.16 -0.51 -17.33
N ASP A 72 -8.18 -1.79 -17.72
CA ASP A 72 -7.49 -2.85 -16.98
C ASP A 72 -5.97 -2.64 -17.03
N GLN A 73 -5.28 -3.21 -16.05
CA GLN A 73 -3.81 -3.25 -16.04
C GLN A 73 -3.37 -4.70 -15.81
N ASP A 74 -2.53 -5.24 -16.72
CA ASP A 74 -2.03 -6.62 -16.63
C ASP A 74 -3.15 -7.65 -16.44
N GLY A 75 -4.31 -7.42 -17.07
CA GLY A 75 -5.47 -8.30 -16.94
C GLY A 75 -6.26 -8.12 -15.65
N VAL A 76 -5.89 -7.18 -14.81
CA VAL A 76 -6.58 -6.90 -13.54
C VAL A 76 -7.61 -5.80 -13.74
N LYS A 77 -8.81 -6.02 -13.23
CA LYS A 77 -9.94 -5.12 -13.43
C LYS A 77 -9.84 -3.86 -12.60
N PRO A 78 -10.37 -2.72 -13.10
CA PRO A 78 -10.50 -1.51 -12.29
C PRO A 78 -11.27 -1.77 -11.00
N GLY A 79 -10.87 -1.09 -9.93
CA GLY A 79 -11.45 -1.29 -8.60
C GLY A 79 -10.67 -2.28 -7.74
N THR A 80 -9.74 -3.03 -8.32
CA THR A 80 -8.90 -3.97 -7.57
C THR A 80 -7.82 -3.21 -6.82
N LEU A 81 -7.73 -3.44 -5.51
CA LEU A 81 -6.70 -2.90 -4.63
C LEU A 81 -6.06 -4.03 -3.84
N CYS A 82 -4.75 -4.16 -3.92
CA CYS A 82 -3.99 -5.07 -3.09
C CYS A 82 -3.22 -4.28 -2.03
N VAL A 83 -3.37 -4.67 -0.77
CA VAL A 83 -2.73 -4.02 0.36
C VAL A 83 -1.76 -5.01 0.99
N GLY A 84 -0.54 -4.56 1.25
CA GLY A 84 0.47 -5.35 1.94
C GLY A 84 0.92 -4.68 3.22
N LEU A 85 1.24 -5.49 4.22
CA LEU A 85 1.79 -5.04 5.50
C LEU A 85 3.05 -5.82 5.83
N ALA A 86 4.06 -5.10 6.32
CA ALA A 86 5.23 -5.69 6.96
C ALA A 86 5.21 -5.25 8.42
N LEU A 87 5.21 -6.20 9.33
CA LEU A 87 5.03 -5.95 10.77
C LEU A 87 6.36 -6.00 11.52
N PRO A 88 6.41 -5.46 12.76
CA PRO A 88 7.68 -5.36 13.49
C PRO A 88 8.39 -6.68 13.73
N ASP A 89 7.64 -7.77 13.87
CA ASP A 89 8.21 -9.10 14.08
C ASP A 89 8.73 -9.76 12.80
N GLY A 90 8.68 -9.05 11.67
CA GLY A 90 9.11 -9.57 10.37
C GLY A 90 8.01 -10.31 9.61
N SER A 91 6.85 -10.53 10.23
CA SER A 91 5.74 -11.16 9.53
C SER A 91 5.12 -10.21 8.50
N THR A 92 4.49 -10.78 7.48
CA THR A 92 3.82 -10.03 6.44
C THR A 92 2.39 -10.55 6.27
N THR A 93 1.50 -9.68 5.83
CA THR A 93 0.14 -10.05 5.50
C THR A 93 -0.33 -9.22 4.33
N SER A 94 -1.35 -9.68 3.63
CA SER A 94 -1.89 -8.99 2.47
C SER A 94 -3.38 -9.26 2.32
N ARG A 95 -4.04 -8.40 1.55
CA ARG A 95 -5.45 -8.56 1.23
C ARG A 95 -5.77 -7.88 -0.09
N THR A 96 -6.70 -8.46 -0.83
CA THR A 96 -7.26 -7.88 -2.05
C THR A 96 -8.66 -7.35 -1.76
N PHE A 97 -8.91 -6.10 -2.15
CA PHE A 97 -10.21 -5.46 -2.08
C PHE A 97 -10.73 -5.21 -3.49
N HIS A 98 -12.03 -5.29 -3.66
CA HIS A 98 -12.70 -4.91 -4.91
C HIS A 98 -13.60 -3.72 -4.59
N LEU A 99 -13.16 -2.53 -4.98
CA LEU A 99 -13.79 -1.27 -4.58
C LEU A 99 -14.69 -0.73 -5.69
N PRO A 100 -15.90 -0.24 -5.33
CA PRO A 100 -16.80 0.34 -6.30
C PRO A 100 -16.43 1.78 -6.65
N GLY A 101 -17.05 2.32 -7.69
CA GLY A 101 -17.00 3.72 -8.01
C GLY A 101 -16.01 4.06 -9.10
N VAL A 102 -15.93 5.35 -9.40
CA VAL A 102 -14.99 5.89 -10.37
C VAL A 102 -13.65 6.20 -9.70
N ARG A 103 -12.68 6.63 -10.51
CA ARG A 103 -11.29 6.81 -10.09
C ARG A 103 -11.11 7.59 -8.77
N ASP A 104 -11.78 8.74 -8.63
CA ASP A 104 -11.63 9.54 -7.43
C ASP A 104 -12.21 8.87 -6.19
N GLN A 105 -13.37 8.24 -6.32
CA GLN A 105 -13.98 7.48 -5.24
C GLN A 105 -13.10 6.30 -4.83
N MET A 106 -12.56 5.58 -5.81
CA MET A 106 -11.68 4.45 -5.54
C MET A 106 -10.43 4.88 -4.78
N ARG A 107 -9.85 6.02 -5.14
CA ARG A 107 -8.65 6.53 -4.44
C ARG A 107 -8.94 6.82 -2.98
N GLN A 108 -10.09 7.43 -2.67
CA GLN A 108 -10.48 7.71 -1.29
C GLN A 108 -10.79 6.44 -0.51
N LEU A 109 -11.54 5.52 -1.12
CA LEU A 109 -11.86 4.22 -0.51
C LEU A 109 -10.61 3.38 -0.27
N SER A 110 -9.62 3.48 -1.16
CA SER A 110 -8.34 2.78 -1.00
C SER A 110 -7.62 3.23 0.28
N VAL A 111 -7.59 4.53 0.55
CA VAL A 111 -6.96 5.06 1.76
C VAL A 111 -7.68 4.53 3.01
N ILE A 112 -9.00 4.63 3.03
CA ILE A 112 -9.80 4.18 4.17
C ILE A 112 -9.64 2.68 4.40
N SER A 113 -9.73 1.88 3.33
CA SER A 113 -9.60 0.43 3.42
C SER A 113 -8.22 0.00 3.92
N ALA A 114 -7.16 0.63 3.40
CA ALA A 114 -5.79 0.30 3.79
C ALA A 114 -5.52 0.67 5.24
N LEU A 115 -5.95 1.84 5.68
CA LEU A 115 -5.74 2.28 7.07
C LEU A 115 -6.55 1.45 8.05
N ASP A 116 -7.77 1.05 7.70
CA ASP A 116 -8.57 0.16 8.54
C ASP A 116 -7.91 -1.22 8.65
N TYR A 117 -7.39 -1.74 7.56
CA TYR A 117 -6.67 -3.00 7.54
C TYR A 117 -5.43 -2.94 8.46
N LEU A 118 -4.64 -1.87 8.34
CA LEU A 118 -3.49 -1.63 9.20
C LEU A 118 -3.89 -1.56 10.68
N ARG A 119 -4.93 -0.79 10.99
CA ARG A 119 -5.42 -0.62 12.36
C ARG A 119 -5.77 -1.96 12.99
N ARG A 120 -6.49 -2.79 12.26
CA ARG A 120 -6.91 -4.11 12.76
C ARG A 120 -5.71 -5.03 12.98
N ALA A 121 -4.75 -5.04 12.06
CA ALA A 121 -3.56 -5.88 12.18
C ALA A 121 -2.72 -5.50 13.40
N ILE A 122 -2.59 -4.20 13.68
CA ILE A 122 -1.84 -3.72 14.86
C ILE A 122 -2.62 -4.02 16.15
N ALA A 123 -3.92 -3.81 16.16
CA ALA A 123 -4.75 -4.01 17.36
C ALA A 123 -4.81 -5.47 17.80
N GLU A 124 -4.67 -6.41 16.87
CA GLU A 124 -4.69 -7.85 17.16
C GLU A 124 -3.34 -8.38 17.70
N LYS A 125 -2.35 -7.53 17.72
CA LYS A 125 -1.03 -7.84 18.26
C LYS A 125 -0.90 -7.37 19.70
#